data_061e1b881e70f23e908060c18526adb5
#
_entry.id   061e1b881e70f23e908060c18526adb5
#
_cell.length_a   1.000
_cell.length_b   1.000
_cell.length_c   1.000
_cell.angle_alpha   90.00
_cell.angle_beta   90.00
_cell.angle_gamma   90.00
#
_symmetry.space_group_name_H-M   'P 1'
#
loop_
_entity.id
_entity.type
_entity.pdbx_description
1 polymer ?
#
loop_
_entity_poly.entity_id
_entity_poly.type
_entity_poly.pdbx_seq_one_letter_code
_entity_poly.pdbx_strand_id
1 'polypeptide(L)'
;MGLLKAGIGSLGGTLADQWKEFFYCDALDKDTLVVRGKKQTSRRSSNTKGHDNIISNGSGIAIADGQCMMIVEQGKIVEVCAEPGEYTYDTSTEPSIFSGSLGKSILDTFKLIGKRFTYGGDTGKDQRVYYFNLKELVDNKFGTANPIPFRVVDNNIGLDLDTAVRCNGIYSYKITNPLLFYTHVCGNVEEDYERSELDSQLKTEFISALQPAFAKLSQLGMRPNAIPGHAEELCNAMNEALSTKWSELRGISVVSIAMNPITLPEEDAELIKELQKGATMRDPRMAAAQLTSAQADAMRKAAANESGAITGFMGMGMAGGMGNNIQSLFQMGGQEPTPTAPAPSGNTWNCDCGTENTGNFCMNCGSPKPQTDWTCSCGAVNKGKFCTNCGKPKPATEAHYRCSNCGWEPEDSKNPPKFCPQCGDPFNDNDKIS
;
A
#
# COMPACT_ATOMS: atom_id res chain seq x y z
N MET A 1 41.49 15.04 18.05
CA MET A 1 41.81 15.39 16.66
C MET A 1 40.52 15.70 15.98
N GLY A 2 40.38 16.77 15.29
CA GLY A 2 39.14 17.18 14.65
C GLY A 2 39.38 17.98 13.37
N LEU A 3 38.33 18.25 12.65
CA LEU A 3 38.32 19.06 11.44
C LEU A 3 37.86 20.49 11.79
N LEU A 4 38.52 21.47 11.24
CA LEU A 4 38.08 22.86 11.27
C LEU A 4 37.63 23.24 9.87
N LYS A 5 36.39 23.73 9.73
CA LYS A 5 35.87 24.20 8.45
C LYS A 5 36.64 25.44 8.01
N ALA A 6 37.30 25.39 6.86
CA ALA A 6 37.97 26.52 6.27
C ALA A 6 36.94 27.61 5.94
N GLY A 7 37.22 28.86 6.33
CA GLY A 7 36.27 29.98 6.12
C GLY A 7 35.90 30.12 4.65
N ILE A 8 34.61 30.25 4.39
CA ILE A 8 34.05 30.47 3.06
C ILE A 8 34.44 31.86 2.60
N GLY A 9 35.37 31.95 1.70
CA GLY A 9 35.64 33.21 1.08
C GLY A 9 36.95 33.28 0.33
N SER A 10 36.87 33.41 -0.95
CA SER A 10 37.86 34.03 -1.85
C SER A 10 39.29 33.47 -1.95
N LEU A 11 39.59 32.30 -1.41
CA LEU A 11 40.96 31.84 -1.27
C LEU A 11 41.26 30.48 -1.90
N GLY A 12 40.32 29.92 -2.66
CA GLY A 12 40.40 28.53 -3.21
C GLY A 12 41.60 28.26 -4.13
N GLY A 13 42.28 29.27 -4.62
CA GLY A 13 43.47 29.08 -5.46
C GLY A 13 44.80 29.32 -4.74
N THR A 14 44.82 30.17 -3.70
CA THR A 14 46.06 30.58 -3.04
C THR A 14 46.33 29.83 -1.73
N LEU A 15 45.30 29.28 -1.07
CA LEU A 15 45.50 28.52 0.18
C LEU A 15 45.85 27.05 -0.06
N ALA A 16 45.41 26.45 -1.17
CA ALA A 16 45.78 25.08 -1.55
C ALA A 16 47.32 24.93 -1.66
N ASP A 17 48.01 25.99 -2.08
CA ASP A 17 49.48 26.01 -2.15
C ASP A 17 50.16 26.16 -0.78
N GLN A 18 49.44 26.50 0.29
CA GLN A 18 49.97 26.72 1.63
C GLN A 18 49.82 25.50 2.56
N TRP A 19 49.03 24.51 2.18
CA TRP A 19 48.81 23.31 2.98
C TRP A 19 49.99 22.34 2.88
N LYS A 20 50.29 21.67 3.97
CA LYS A 20 51.38 20.69 4.00
C LYS A 20 51.11 19.52 3.08
N GLU A 21 49.88 19.08 3.05
CA GLU A 21 49.36 17.98 2.24
C GLU A 21 47.88 18.28 1.94
N PHE A 22 47.38 17.77 0.81
CA PHE A 22 45.98 17.91 0.44
C PHE A 22 45.39 16.54 0.10
N PHE A 23 44.31 16.19 0.76
CA PHE A 23 43.58 14.95 0.51
C PHE A 23 42.29 15.25 -0.23
N TYR A 24 42.08 14.56 -1.28
CA TYR A 24 40.86 14.70 -2.09
C TYR A 24 40.46 13.36 -2.75
N CYS A 25 39.26 13.30 -3.23
CA CYS A 25 38.75 12.25 -4.07
C CYS A 25 38.18 12.87 -5.35
N ASP A 26 38.54 12.27 -6.49
CA ASP A 26 37.85 12.58 -7.75
C ASP A 26 36.35 12.27 -7.66
N ALA A 27 35.59 12.75 -8.64
CA ALA A 27 34.16 12.44 -8.68
C ALA A 27 33.96 10.91 -8.69
N LEU A 28 33.26 10.40 -7.67
CA LEU A 28 32.88 8.99 -7.61
C LEU A 28 31.83 8.69 -8.69
N ASP A 29 32.08 7.69 -9.49
CA ASP A 29 31.13 7.18 -10.48
C ASP A 29 30.06 6.29 -9.81
N LYS A 30 29.18 5.73 -10.62
CA LYS A 30 28.09 4.88 -10.14
C LYS A 30 28.55 3.49 -9.70
N ASP A 31 29.75 3.07 -10.05
CA ASP A 31 30.25 1.71 -9.82
C ASP A 31 31.20 1.68 -8.62
N THR A 32 31.71 2.82 -8.17
CA THR A 32 32.61 2.94 -7.02
C THR A 32 31.84 3.31 -5.75
N LEU A 33 31.91 2.47 -4.73
CA LEU A 33 31.26 2.67 -3.42
C LEU A 33 32.14 3.38 -2.41
N VAL A 34 33.40 2.99 -2.33
CA VAL A 34 34.40 3.56 -1.42
C VAL A 34 35.73 3.68 -2.14
N VAL A 35 36.41 4.77 -1.90
CA VAL A 35 37.78 4.97 -2.43
C VAL A 35 38.68 5.52 -1.35
N ARG A 36 39.93 5.11 -1.39
CA ARG A 36 40.96 5.71 -0.56
C ARG A 36 41.33 7.09 -1.10
N GLY A 37 41.35 8.09 -0.21
CA GLY A 37 41.70 9.45 -0.55
C GLY A 37 43.12 9.59 -1.11
N LYS A 38 43.25 10.30 -2.23
CA LYS A 38 44.52 10.61 -2.86
C LYS A 38 45.23 11.71 -2.11
N LYS A 39 46.50 11.49 -1.79
CA LYS A 39 47.37 12.47 -1.17
C LYS A 39 48.09 13.26 -2.26
N GLN A 40 47.87 14.59 -2.27
CA GLN A 40 48.59 15.47 -3.16
C GLN A 40 49.59 16.29 -2.32
N THR A 41 50.86 16.27 -2.73
CA THR A 41 51.91 17.09 -2.16
C THR A 41 52.43 18.05 -3.23
N SER A 42 52.54 19.34 -2.88
CA SER A 42 53.16 20.35 -3.78
C SER A 42 54.67 20.39 -3.57
N ARG A 43 55.41 20.94 -4.54
CA ARG A 43 56.87 21.19 -4.37
C ARG A 43 57.21 22.10 -3.19
N ARG A 44 56.24 22.85 -2.67
CA ARG A 44 56.36 23.72 -1.51
C ARG A 44 55.93 23.05 -0.21
N SER A 45 55.38 21.82 -0.29
CA SER A 45 55.02 21.07 0.88
C SER A 45 56.26 20.66 1.68
N SER A 46 56.25 20.89 2.97
CA SER A 46 57.35 20.53 3.86
C SER A 46 57.48 19.02 4.08
N ASN A 47 56.54 18.22 3.64
CA ASN A 47 56.49 16.78 3.87
C ASN A 47 56.42 15.97 2.56
N THR A 48 57.43 16.13 1.70
CA THR A 48 57.57 15.40 0.43
C THR A 48 58.05 13.96 0.59
N LYS A 49 58.46 13.55 1.81
CA LYS A 49 58.99 12.22 2.12
C LYS A 49 58.14 11.45 3.15
N GLY A 50 56.95 11.97 3.50
CA GLY A 50 56.06 11.33 4.46
C GLY A 50 55.39 10.07 3.89
N HIS A 51 55.21 9.09 4.72
CA HIS A 51 54.43 7.90 4.36
C HIS A 51 52.99 8.30 4.03
N ASP A 52 52.38 7.62 3.03
CA ASP A 52 50.99 7.89 2.61
C ASP A 52 49.96 7.67 3.71
N ASN A 53 50.34 6.94 4.76
CA ASN A 53 49.51 6.60 5.91
C ASN A 53 49.67 7.58 7.09
N ILE A 54 50.12 8.79 6.86
CA ILE A 54 50.24 9.82 7.92
C ILE A 54 49.63 11.13 7.41
N ILE A 55 48.69 11.66 8.17
CA ILE A 55 48.08 12.98 7.92
C ILE A 55 48.76 14.00 8.81
N SER A 56 49.45 14.96 8.21
CA SER A 56 50.15 16.00 8.96
C SER A 56 49.17 17.02 9.53
N ASN A 57 49.44 17.55 10.71
CA ASN A 57 48.69 18.68 11.26
C ASN A 57 48.71 19.87 10.29
N GLY A 58 47.56 20.44 9.99
CA GLY A 58 47.39 21.51 9.00
C GLY A 58 47.22 21.01 7.56
N SER A 59 47.02 19.72 7.32
CA SER A 59 46.66 19.17 5.99
C SER A 59 45.26 19.59 5.59
N GLY A 60 45.07 19.88 4.31
CA GLY A 60 43.77 20.17 3.73
C GLY A 60 43.01 18.89 3.35
N ILE A 61 41.71 18.89 3.54
CA ILE A 61 40.84 17.79 3.13
C ILE A 61 39.62 18.37 2.39
N ALA A 62 39.45 18.02 1.12
CA ALA A 62 38.31 18.44 0.35
C ALA A 62 37.24 17.32 0.30
N ILE A 63 35.99 17.72 0.45
CA ILE A 63 34.83 16.83 0.39
C ILE A 63 33.87 17.40 -0.66
N ALA A 64 33.60 16.63 -1.70
CA ALA A 64 32.67 17.03 -2.73
C ALA A 64 31.21 16.66 -2.33
N ASP A 65 30.25 17.28 -3.03
CA ASP A 65 28.84 16.95 -2.84
C ASP A 65 28.57 15.48 -3.18
N GLY A 66 27.75 14.82 -2.36
CA GLY A 66 27.44 13.39 -2.49
C GLY A 66 28.55 12.45 -2.02
N GLN A 67 29.56 12.97 -1.29
CA GLN A 67 30.61 12.17 -0.67
C GLN A 67 30.54 12.27 0.87
N CYS A 68 30.97 11.20 1.54
CA CYS A 68 31.27 11.22 2.96
C CYS A 68 32.74 10.84 3.15
N MET A 69 33.50 11.72 3.78
CA MET A 69 34.86 11.48 4.16
C MET A 69 34.93 10.82 5.55
N MET A 70 35.82 9.86 5.70
CA MET A 70 36.11 9.18 6.97
C MET A 70 37.61 9.07 7.18
N ILE A 71 38.08 9.44 8.38
CA ILE A 71 39.44 9.20 8.78
C ILE A 71 39.51 8.01 9.73
N VAL A 72 40.35 7.07 9.41
CA VAL A 72 40.61 5.87 10.20
C VAL A 72 42.02 5.90 10.70
N GLU A 73 42.21 5.80 12.00
CA GLU A 73 43.52 5.76 12.68
C GLU A 73 43.66 4.42 13.39
N GLN A 74 44.68 3.64 13.03
CA GLN A 74 44.94 2.30 13.61
C GLN A 74 43.65 1.40 13.63
N GLY A 75 42.89 1.41 12.55
CA GLY A 75 41.62 0.67 12.44
C GLY A 75 40.44 1.29 13.20
N LYS A 76 40.60 2.47 13.81
CA LYS A 76 39.52 3.18 14.50
C LYS A 76 39.05 4.36 13.68
N ILE A 77 37.75 4.52 13.56
CA ILE A 77 37.14 5.69 12.94
C ILE A 77 37.31 6.85 13.92
N VAL A 78 38.06 7.88 13.53
CA VAL A 78 38.32 9.07 14.36
C VAL A 78 37.60 10.31 13.89
N GLU A 79 37.25 10.38 12.60
CA GLU A 79 36.57 11.53 12.00
C GLU A 79 35.60 11.10 10.92
N VAL A 80 34.45 11.75 10.83
CA VAL A 80 33.47 11.55 9.77
C VAL A 80 32.88 12.89 9.35
N CYS A 81 32.90 13.18 8.06
CA CYS A 81 32.35 14.41 7.51
C CYS A 81 31.65 14.15 6.19
N ALA A 82 30.33 14.45 6.12
CA ALA A 82 29.50 14.40 4.91
C ALA A 82 29.01 15.80 4.49
N GLU A 83 29.58 16.83 5.06
CA GLU A 83 29.29 18.22 4.67
C GLU A 83 30.30 18.65 3.60
N PRO A 84 29.85 19.04 2.40
CA PRO A 84 30.74 19.48 1.34
C PRO A 84 31.55 20.71 1.75
N GLY A 85 32.82 20.76 1.36
CA GLY A 85 33.70 21.88 1.66
C GLY A 85 35.15 21.48 1.79
N GLU A 86 35.98 22.47 2.19
CA GLU A 86 37.40 22.30 2.49
C GLU A 86 37.58 22.38 4.00
N TYR A 87 38.34 21.45 4.53
CA TYR A 87 38.61 21.32 5.96
C TYR A 87 40.11 21.26 6.21
N THR A 88 40.54 21.76 7.35
CA THR A 88 41.92 21.63 7.82
C THR A 88 41.97 20.59 8.94
N TYR A 89 42.83 19.61 8.80
CA TYR A 89 43.06 18.60 9.83
C TYR A 89 43.90 19.20 10.99
N ASP A 90 43.32 19.22 12.20
CA ASP A 90 43.95 19.73 13.40
C ASP A 90 44.04 18.65 14.47
N THR A 91 45.26 18.27 14.82
CA THR A 91 45.55 17.25 15.84
C THR A 91 45.25 17.69 17.26
N SER A 92 45.06 19.00 17.50
CA SER A 92 44.78 19.57 18.82
C SER A 92 43.31 19.59 19.19
N THR A 93 42.40 19.40 18.19
CA THR A 93 40.95 19.39 18.41
C THR A 93 40.43 17.99 18.72
N GLU A 94 39.29 17.93 19.44
CA GLU A 94 38.60 16.66 19.67
C GLU A 94 37.99 16.12 18.38
N PRO A 95 37.82 14.78 18.28
CA PRO A 95 37.08 14.17 17.14
C PRO A 95 35.76 14.84 16.93
N SER A 96 35.45 15.21 15.70
CA SER A 96 34.23 15.90 15.33
C SER A 96 33.44 15.12 14.29
N ILE A 97 32.14 15.32 14.29
CA ILE A 97 31.24 14.71 13.32
C ILE A 97 30.44 15.80 12.62
N PHE A 98 30.71 15.95 11.33
CA PHE A 98 29.93 16.81 10.46
C PHE A 98 28.99 15.92 9.66
N SER A 99 27.78 15.70 10.21
CA SER A 99 26.80 14.75 9.61
C SER A 99 26.23 15.21 8.25
N GLY A 100 26.29 16.51 7.96
CA GLY A 100 25.79 17.03 6.70
C GLY A 100 24.38 16.55 6.40
N SER A 101 24.22 15.86 5.25
CA SER A 101 22.96 15.24 4.83
C SER A 101 22.64 13.92 5.54
N LEU A 102 23.55 13.40 6.37
CA LEU A 102 23.37 12.14 7.08
C LEU A 102 22.62 12.37 8.41
N GLY A 103 21.59 11.61 8.67
CA GLY A 103 20.69 11.78 9.82
C GLY A 103 21.34 11.54 11.20
N LYS A 104 20.59 11.80 12.26
CA LYS A 104 21.03 11.64 13.68
C LYS A 104 21.50 10.24 14.04
N SER A 105 21.07 9.21 13.33
CA SER A 105 21.45 7.81 13.56
C SER A 105 22.97 7.57 13.46
N ILE A 106 23.69 8.37 12.66
CA ILE A 106 25.15 8.30 12.53
C ILE A 106 25.86 8.76 13.78
N LEU A 107 25.38 9.84 14.42
CA LEU A 107 25.90 10.31 15.69
C LEU A 107 25.83 9.24 16.79
N ASP A 108 24.72 8.50 16.83
CA ASP A 108 24.53 7.45 17.82
C ASP A 108 25.40 6.23 17.50
N THR A 109 25.52 5.86 16.21
CA THR A 109 26.42 4.80 15.75
C THR A 109 27.88 5.13 16.07
N PHE A 110 28.30 6.37 15.82
CA PHE A 110 29.69 6.81 16.14
C PHE A 110 29.97 6.76 17.63
N LYS A 111 29.05 7.24 18.47
CA LYS A 111 29.20 7.15 19.94
C LYS A 111 29.29 5.70 20.42
N LEU A 112 28.59 4.79 19.76
CA LEU A 112 28.58 3.38 20.11
C LEU A 112 29.89 2.68 19.71
N ILE A 113 30.42 3.02 18.53
CA ILE A 113 31.71 2.53 18.03
C ILE A 113 32.85 3.13 18.83
N GLY A 114 32.82 4.45 19.10
CA GLY A 114 33.85 5.15 19.87
C GLY A 114 34.03 4.66 21.31
N LYS A 115 32.93 4.21 21.96
CA LYS A 115 33.00 3.64 23.33
C LYS A 115 33.71 2.28 23.41
N ARG A 116 33.87 1.56 22.31
CA ARG A 116 34.53 0.24 22.30
C ARG A 116 36.06 0.28 22.30
N PHE A 117 36.66 1.45 22.12
CA PHE A 117 38.10 1.56 21.84
C PHE A 117 38.82 2.64 22.67
N THR A 118 38.93 2.42 23.96
CA THR A 118 39.80 3.18 24.80
C THR A 118 41.01 2.32 25.21
N TYR A 119 42.05 2.23 24.35
CA TYR A 119 43.39 1.84 24.83
C TYR A 119 44.51 2.30 23.86
N GLY A 120 45.52 2.80 24.39
CA GLY A 120 46.58 3.67 24.10
C GLY A 120 47.80 3.05 23.45
N GLY A 121 48.71 3.90 23.08
CA GLY A 121 50.04 3.61 22.66
C GLY A 121 50.47 4.46 21.49
N ASP A 122 51.37 5.37 21.75
CA ASP A 122 51.97 6.32 20.81
C ASP A 122 53.06 5.60 20.01
N THR A 123 52.67 4.88 18.96
CA THR A 123 53.61 4.30 17.99
C THR A 123 53.04 4.46 16.60
N GLY A 124 53.78 5.06 15.68
CA GLY A 124 53.57 5.29 14.27
C GLY A 124 52.14 5.14 13.79
N LYS A 125 51.40 6.24 13.82
CA LYS A 125 49.94 6.25 13.54
C LYS A 125 49.71 5.91 12.08
N ASP A 126 49.07 4.75 11.79
CA ASP A 126 48.52 4.44 10.46
C ASP A 126 47.16 5.16 10.31
N GLN A 127 47.17 6.26 9.55
CA GLN A 127 46.01 7.11 9.29
C GLN A 127 45.61 6.99 7.83
N ARG A 128 44.34 6.72 7.55
CA ARG A 128 43.80 6.59 6.19
C ARG A 128 42.57 7.44 6.04
N VAL A 129 42.44 8.08 4.88
CA VAL A 129 41.27 8.84 4.50
C VAL A 129 40.48 8.00 3.49
N TYR A 130 39.20 7.81 3.76
CA TYR A 130 38.28 7.14 2.86
C TYR A 130 37.15 8.07 2.44
N TYR A 131 36.66 7.92 1.19
CA TYR A 131 35.52 8.63 0.66
C TYR A 131 34.45 7.63 0.24
N PHE A 132 33.27 7.79 0.80
CA PHE A 132 32.08 6.96 0.54
C PHE A 132 31.15 7.66 -0.43
N ASN A 133 30.62 6.92 -1.38
CA ASN A 133 29.63 7.41 -2.32
C ASN A 133 28.24 7.43 -1.65
N LEU A 134 27.70 8.63 -1.41
CA LEU A 134 26.35 8.81 -0.85
C LEU A 134 25.29 9.04 -1.92
N LYS A 135 25.68 9.05 -3.20
CA LYS A 135 24.74 9.20 -4.31
C LYS A 135 23.85 7.97 -4.42
N GLU A 136 22.75 8.14 -5.10
CA GLU A 136 21.88 7.03 -5.49
C GLU A 136 22.56 6.15 -6.53
N LEU A 137 22.68 4.86 -6.20
CA LEU A 137 23.28 3.84 -7.06
C LEU A 137 22.17 3.18 -7.89
N VAL A 138 22.04 3.66 -9.11
CA VAL A 138 20.94 3.30 -10.03
C VAL A 138 21.26 2.07 -10.87
N ASP A 139 20.27 1.59 -11.65
CA ASP A 139 20.39 0.54 -12.67
C ASP A 139 20.73 -0.86 -12.12
N ASN A 140 20.25 -1.19 -10.92
CA ASN A 140 20.36 -2.55 -10.38
C ASN A 140 19.23 -3.41 -10.91
N LYS A 141 19.52 -4.28 -11.88
CA LYS A 141 18.53 -5.16 -12.51
C LYS A 141 18.22 -6.37 -11.65
N PHE A 142 16.94 -6.65 -11.47
CA PHE A 142 16.47 -7.86 -10.82
C PHE A 142 15.43 -8.58 -11.67
N GLY A 143 15.26 -9.87 -11.40
CA GLY A 143 14.24 -10.70 -12.02
C GLY A 143 14.12 -12.02 -11.27
N THR A 144 12.90 -12.51 -11.15
CA THR A 144 12.60 -13.76 -10.45
C THR A 144 12.70 -14.93 -11.42
N ALA A 145 13.73 -15.76 -11.28
CA ALA A 145 13.87 -16.99 -12.06
C ALA A 145 12.75 -17.98 -11.70
N ASN A 146 12.47 -18.12 -10.41
CA ASN A 146 11.36 -18.91 -9.88
C ASN A 146 10.19 -17.96 -9.52
N PRO A 147 8.95 -18.40 -9.75
CA PRO A 147 7.78 -17.64 -9.31
C PRO A 147 7.78 -17.46 -7.79
N ILE A 148 7.32 -16.29 -7.33
CA ILE A 148 7.17 -15.97 -5.91
C ILE A 148 5.70 -16.18 -5.52
N PRO A 149 5.39 -16.89 -4.41
CA PRO A 149 4.03 -17.01 -3.91
C PRO A 149 3.41 -15.63 -3.61
N PHE A 150 2.17 -15.45 -4.06
CA PHE A 150 1.39 -14.24 -3.82
C PHE A 150 -0.06 -14.60 -3.55
N ARG A 151 -0.61 -14.13 -2.44
CA ARG A 151 -2.02 -14.33 -2.11
C ARG A 151 -2.84 -13.15 -2.64
N VAL A 152 -3.77 -13.41 -3.53
CA VAL A 152 -4.70 -12.42 -4.07
C VAL A 152 -5.96 -12.41 -3.21
N VAL A 153 -6.20 -11.32 -2.50
CA VAL A 153 -7.42 -11.13 -1.69
C VAL A 153 -8.23 -9.98 -2.28
N ASP A 154 -9.50 -10.23 -2.57
CA ASP A 154 -10.45 -9.21 -2.98
C ASP A 154 -11.81 -9.45 -2.33
N ASN A 155 -12.06 -8.73 -1.26
CA ASN A 155 -13.27 -8.85 -0.46
C ASN A 155 -14.54 -8.47 -1.24
N ASN A 156 -14.44 -7.64 -2.28
CA ASN A 156 -15.61 -7.20 -3.07
C ASN A 156 -16.20 -8.33 -3.90
N ILE A 157 -15.34 -9.25 -4.34
CA ILE A 157 -15.74 -10.39 -5.16
C ILE A 157 -15.67 -11.72 -4.39
N GLY A 158 -15.22 -11.68 -3.14
CA GLY A 158 -15.01 -12.87 -2.32
C GLY A 158 -13.89 -13.77 -2.85
N LEU A 159 -12.86 -13.17 -3.46
CA LEU A 159 -11.69 -13.88 -3.97
C LEU A 159 -10.63 -13.99 -2.88
N ASP A 160 -10.16 -15.21 -2.65
CA ASP A 160 -9.00 -15.53 -1.82
C ASP A 160 -8.28 -16.69 -2.52
N LEU A 161 -7.19 -16.37 -3.20
CA LEU A 161 -6.48 -17.32 -4.07
C LEU A 161 -4.98 -17.14 -3.88
N ASP A 162 -4.28 -18.25 -3.64
CA ASP A 162 -2.83 -18.31 -3.68
C ASP A 162 -2.37 -18.56 -5.14
N THR A 163 -1.55 -17.66 -5.65
CA THR A 163 -0.96 -17.72 -6.98
C THR A 163 0.56 -17.57 -6.91
N ALA A 164 1.23 -17.75 -8.01
CA ALA A 164 2.66 -17.54 -8.13
C ALA A 164 2.95 -16.46 -9.19
N VAL A 165 3.75 -15.46 -8.81
CA VAL A 165 4.02 -14.31 -9.68
C VAL A 165 5.47 -14.28 -10.13
N ARG A 166 5.71 -13.85 -11.37
CA ARG A 166 7.03 -13.50 -11.87
C ARG A 166 7.10 -12.01 -12.08
N CYS A 167 8.20 -11.42 -11.64
CA CYS A 167 8.45 -9.99 -11.81
C CYS A 167 9.91 -9.73 -12.16
N ASN A 168 10.14 -8.61 -12.81
CA ASN A 168 11.46 -8.08 -13.11
C ASN A 168 11.40 -6.54 -13.10
N GLY A 169 12.56 -5.93 -12.99
CA GLY A 169 12.64 -4.48 -12.94
C GLY A 169 14.05 -4.01 -12.60
N ILE A 170 14.10 -2.78 -12.15
CA ILE A 170 15.33 -2.13 -11.65
C ILE A 170 15.04 -1.53 -10.28
N TYR A 171 16.06 -1.50 -9.44
CA TYR A 171 16.02 -0.80 -8.17
C TYR A 171 17.26 0.06 -8.00
N SER A 172 17.16 1.04 -7.14
CA SER A 172 18.29 1.83 -6.69
C SER A 172 18.45 1.74 -5.19
N TYR A 173 19.68 1.88 -4.75
CA TYR A 173 20.00 1.94 -3.32
C TYR A 173 21.04 3.02 -3.05
N LYS A 174 21.25 3.36 -1.78
CA LYS A 174 22.31 4.28 -1.35
C LYS A 174 22.92 3.86 -0.03
N ILE A 175 24.14 4.31 0.23
CA ILE A 175 24.77 4.22 1.55
C ILE A 175 24.14 5.29 2.44
N THR A 176 23.44 4.87 3.49
CA THR A 176 22.79 5.75 4.47
C THR A 176 23.59 5.89 5.73
N ASN A 177 24.44 4.89 6.05
CA ASN A 177 25.33 4.92 7.20
C ASN A 177 26.73 4.40 6.82
N PRO A 178 27.66 5.29 6.43
CA PRO A 178 29.02 4.91 6.04
C PRO A 178 29.83 4.22 7.16
N LEU A 179 29.50 4.47 8.42
CA LEU A 179 30.16 3.83 9.56
C LEU A 179 29.89 2.33 9.61
N LEU A 180 28.61 1.96 9.46
CA LEU A 180 28.20 0.55 9.38
C LEU A 180 28.76 -0.11 8.12
N PHE A 181 28.74 0.62 7.00
CA PHE A 181 29.28 0.12 5.74
C PHE A 181 30.78 -0.17 5.85
N TYR A 182 31.55 0.74 6.45
CA TYR A 182 32.97 0.52 6.71
C TYR A 182 33.19 -0.69 7.63
N THR A 183 32.45 -0.74 8.75
CA THR A 183 32.69 -1.74 9.79
C THR A 183 32.32 -3.16 9.34
N HIS A 184 31.27 -3.31 8.54
CA HIS A 184 30.67 -4.62 8.22
C HIS A 184 30.82 -5.04 6.76
N VAL A 185 31.23 -4.15 5.86
CA VAL A 185 31.32 -4.44 4.43
C VAL A 185 32.73 -4.29 3.90
N CYS A 186 33.22 -3.07 3.76
CA CYS A 186 34.47 -2.83 3.04
C CYS A 186 35.72 -2.90 3.93
N GLY A 187 35.64 -2.52 5.21
CA GLY A 187 36.82 -2.44 6.07
C GLY A 187 37.92 -1.54 5.50
N ASN A 188 39.19 -1.97 5.67
CA ASN A 188 40.32 -1.28 5.09
C ASN A 188 40.47 -1.60 3.59
N VAL A 189 40.12 -0.63 2.76
CA VAL A 189 40.25 -0.71 1.30
C VAL A 189 41.67 -0.26 0.93
N GLU A 190 42.31 -0.93 -0.01
CA GLU A 190 43.65 -0.56 -0.50
C GLU A 190 43.59 0.64 -1.47
N GLU A 191 42.75 0.56 -2.48
CA GLU A 191 42.52 1.61 -3.48
C GLU A 191 41.05 2.01 -3.52
N ASP A 192 40.18 1.09 -3.98
CA ASP A 192 38.75 1.28 -4.10
C ASP A 192 37.96 0.01 -3.73
N TYR A 193 36.68 0.16 -3.47
CA TYR A 193 35.71 -0.89 -3.25
C TYR A 193 34.57 -0.71 -4.25
N GLU A 194 34.54 -1.62 -5.20
CA GLU A 194 33.55 -1.54 -6.27
C GLU A 194 32.23 -2.20 -5.88
N ARG A 195 31.18 -1.72 -6.54
CA ARG A 195 29.84 -2.26 -6.46
C ARG A 195 29.76 -3.75 -6.87
N SER A 196 30.56 -4.14 -7.85
CA SER A 196 30.65 -5.51 -8.36
C SER A 196 30.93 -6.55 -7.24
N GLU A 197 31.63 -6.15 -6.18
CA GLU A 197 31.96 -7.03 -5.05
C GLU A 197 30.74 -7.39 -4.19
N LEU A 198 29.71 -6.52 -4.21
CA LEU A 198 28.52 -6.67 -3.36
C LEU A 198 27.24 -7.00 -4.14
N ASP A 199 27.18 -6.65 -5.42
CA ASP A 199 25.96 -6.73 -6.27
C ASP A 199 25.30 -8.11 -6.25
N SER A 200 26.07 -9.18 -6.35
CA SER A 200 25.51 -10.55 -6.38
C SER A 200 24.73 -10.87 -5.10
N GLN A 201 25.28 -10.48 -3.96
CA GLN A 201 24.63 -10.70 -2.67
C GLN A 201 23.42 -9.80 -2.49
N LEU A 202 23.54 -8.51 -2.79
CA LEU A 202 22.43 -7.58 -2.69
C LEU A 202 21.26 -7.99 -3.57
N LYS A 203 21.53 -8.42 -4.80
CA LYS A 203 20.50 -8.92 -5.73
C LYS A 203 19.76 -10.14 -5.18
N THR A 204 20.51 -11.10 -4.61
CA THR A 204 19.92 -12.32 -4.04
C THR A 204 19.05 -11.99 -2.83
N GLU A 205 19.52 -11.13 -1.94
CA GLU A 205 18.78 -10.68 -0.77
C GLU A 205 17.55 -9.85 -1.16
N PHE A 206 17.69 -8.98 -2.17
CA PHE A 206 16.58 -8.20 -2.71
C PHE A 206 15.46 -9.11 -3.25
N ILE A 207 15.82 -10.12 -4.06
CA ILE A 207 14.84 -11.09 -4.58
C ILE A 207 14.18 -11.87 -3.44
N SER A 208 14.94 -12.26 -2.43
CA SER A 208 14.39 -12.97 -1.26
C SER A 208 13.44 -12.12 -0.44
N ALA A 209 13.67 -10.81 -0.36
CA ALA A 209 12.83 -9.85 0.35
C ALA A 209 11.52 -9.51 -0.38
N LEU A 210 11.43 -9.81 -1.69
CA LEU A 210 10.19 -9.61 -2.44
C LEU A 210 9.03 -10.43 -1.87
N GLN A 211 9.29 -11.63 -1.39
CA GLN A 211 8.23 -12.50 -0.85
C GLN A 211 7.55 -11.88 0.40
N PRO A 212 8.25 -11.50 1.48
CA PRO A 212 7.62 -10.84 2.61
C PRO A 212 7.04 -9.46 2.25
N ALA A 213 7.66 -8.72 1.33
CA ALA A 213 7.12 -7.45 0.85
C ALA A 213 5.79 -7.64 0.12
N PHE A 214 5.70 -8.62 -0.77
CA PHE A 214 4.45 -8.96 -1.47
C PHE A 214 3.38 -9.46 -0.52
N ALA A 215 3.74 -10.26 0.50
CA ALA A 215 2.79 -10.68 1.52
C ALA A 215 2.17 -9.50 2.27
N LYS A 216 2.97 -8.47 2.57
CA LYS A 216 2.49 -7.24 3.20
C LYS A 216 1.56 -6.46 2.27
N LEU A 217 1.90 -6.30 0.98
CA LEU A 217 1.04 -5.63 0.00
C LEU A 217 -0.27 -6.39 -0.25
N SER A 218 -0.22 -7.73 -0.26
CA SER A 218 -1.41 -8.57 -0.34
C SER A 218 -2.36 -8.34 0.85
N GLN A 219 -1.85 -8.22 2.07
CA GLN A 219 -2.64 -7.90 3.26
C GLN A 219 -3.33 -6.54 3.18
N LEU A 220 -2.75 -5.59 2.44
CA LEU A 220 -3.37 -4.29 2.13
C LEU A 220 -4.42 -4.38 1.00
N GLY A 221 -4.71 -5.58 0.50
CA GLY A 221 -5.68 -5.81 -0.57
C GLY A 221 -5.18 -5.42 -1.97
N MET A 222 -3.87 -5.23 -2.14
CA MET A 222 -3.31 -4.91 -3.45
C MET A 222 -3.27 -6.13 -4.36
N ARG A 223 -3.77 -5.96 -5.57
CA ARG A 223 -3.66 -6.99 -6.61
C ARG A 223 -2.29 -6.96 -7.29
N PRO A 224 -1.77 -8.08 -7.81
CA PRO A 224 -0.46 -8.13 -8.46
C PRO A 224 -0.27 -7.09 -9.58
N ASN A 225 -1.29 -6.86 -10.39
CA ASN A 225 -1.26 -5.90 -11.49
C ASN A 225 -1.24 -4.43 -11.05
N ALA A 226 -1.61 -4.13 -9.81
CA ALA A 226 -1.58 -2.78 -9.26
C ALA A 226 -0.21 -2.41 -8.67
N ILE A 227 0.58 -3.40 -8.22
CA ILE A 227 1.86 -3.18 -7.54
C ILE A 227 2.84 -2.28 -8.31
N PRO A 228 3.02 -2.43 -9.65
CA PRO A 228 3.91 -1.52 -10.39
C PRO A 228 3.54 -0.04 -10.29
N GLY A 229 2.25 0.27 -10.05
CA GLY A 229 1.76 1.63 -9.81
C GLY A 229 1.95 2.13 -8.38
N HIS A 230 2.30 1.25 -7.44
CA HIS A 230 2.49 1.52 -6.01
C HIS A 230 3.96 1.33 -5.60
N ALA A 231 4.86 1.99 -6.35
CA ALA A 231 6.31 1.85 -6.18
C ALA A 231 6.80 2.30 -4.80
N GLU A 232 6.17 3.29 -4.20
CA GLU A 232 6.52 3.82 -2.87
C GLU A 232 6.17 2.81 -1.76
N GLU A 233 4.97 2.25 -1.80
CA GLU A 233 4.52 1.23 -0.85
C GLU A 233 5.38 -0.04 -0.95
N LEU A 234 5.73 -0.44 -2.18
CA LEU A 234 6.66 -1.54 -2.40
C LEU A 234 8.05 -1.22 -1.82
N CYS A 235 8.58 -0.02 -2.06
CA CYS A 235 9.87 0.41 -1.54
C CYS A 235 9.90 0.38 0.00
N ASN A 236 8.84 0.86 0.64
CA ASN A 236 8.70 0.84 2.09
C ASN A 236 8.63 -0.60 2.63
N ALA A 237 7.85 -1.47 1.99
CA ALA A 237 7.76 -2.89 2.37
C ALA A 237 9.11 -3.62 2.20
N MET A 238 9.85 -3.31 1.13
CA MET A 238 11.18 -3.86 0.88
C MET A 238 12.21 -3.38 1.91
N ASN A 239 12.23 -2.08 2.25
CA ASN A 239 13.12 -1.54 3.27
C ASN A 239 12.85 -2.15 4.65
N GLU A 240 11.59 -2.43 4.98
CA GLU A 240 11.24 -3.13 6.22
C GLU A 240 11.73 -4.58 6.19
N ALA A 241 11.49 -5.31 5.09
CA ALA A 241 11.95 -6.69 4.94
C ALA A 241 13.48 -6.84 4.95
N LEU A 242 14.20 -5.82 4.48
CA LEU A 242 15.66 -5.79 4.41
C LEU A 242 16.31 -5.08 5.61
N SER A 243 15.53 -4.51 6.54
CA SER A 243 16.04 -3.62 7.61
C SER A 243 17.23 -4.21 8.37
N THR A 244 17.11 -5.44 8.85
CA THR A 244 18.14 -6.08 9.66
C THR A 244 19.45 -6.28 8.91
N LYS A 245 19.40 -6.64 7.62
CA LYS A 245 20.60 -6.92 6.84
C LYS A 245 21.17 -5.68 6.16
N TRP A 246 20.31 -4.80 5.68
CA TRP A 246 20.72 -3.66 4.87
C TRP A 246 20.94 -2.42 5.72
N SER A 247 19.89 -1.91 6.40
CA SER A 247 20.04 -0.64 7.13
C SER A 247 20.77 -0.79 8.48
N GLU A 248 20.44 -1.82 9.26
CA GLU A 248 21.01 -1.99 10.60
C GLU A 248 22.41 -2.60 10.57
N LEU A 249 22.69 -3.54 9.67
CA LEU A 249 23.99 -4.17 9.58
C LEU A 249 24.94 -3.43 8.65
N ARG A 250 24.51 -3.11 7.41
CA ARG A 250 25.40 -2.57 6.38
C ARG A 250 25.26 -1.07 6.14
N GLY A 251 24.23 -0.45 6.69
CA GLY A 251 23.98 0.98 6.50
C GLY A 251 23.59 1.37 5.07
N ILE A 252 22.84 0.52 4.38
CA ILE A 252 22.30 0.77 3.03
C ILE A 252 20.78 0.70 3.03
N SER A 253 20.14 1.39 2.11
CA SER A 253 18.69 1.32 1.95
C SER A 253 18.28 1.42 0.49
N VAL A 254 17.14 0.80 0.15
CA VAL A 254 16.49 0.96 -1.15
C VAL A 254 15.92 2.38 -1.24
N VAL A 255 16.16 3.05 -2.38
CA VAL A 255 15.67 4.40 -2.64
C VAL A 255 14.45 4.37 -3.54
N SER A 256 14.53 3.60 -4.64
CA SER A 256 13.44 3.47 -5.58
C SER A 256 13.38 2.07 -6.20
N ILE A 257 12.20 1.69 -6.64
CA ILE A 257 11.95 0.44 -7.34
C ILE A 257 11.07 0.76 -8.55
N ALA A 258 11.52 0.37 -9.73
CA ALA A 258 10.71 0.40 -10.95
C ALA A 258 10.50 -1.04 -11.43
N MET A 259 9.25 -1.48 -11.35
CA MET A 259 8.86 -2.85 -11.67
C MET A 259 8.09 -2.89 -12.98
N ASN A 260 8.44 -3.81 -13.85
CA ASN A 260 7.65 -4.13 -15.02
C ASN A 260 6.34 -4.84 -14.62
N PRO A 261 5.33 -4.89 -15.51
CA PRO A 261 4.10 -5.61 -15.23
C PRO A 261 4.36 -7.04 -14.73
N ILE A 262 3.68 -7.39 -13.66
CA ILE A 262 3.79 -8.70 -13.02
C ILE A 262 3.08 -9.74 -13.89
N THR A 263 3.72 -10.88 -14.10
CA THR A 263 3.16 -11.99 -14.87
C THR A 263 2.64 -13.06 -13.91
N LEU A 264 1.37 -13.42 -14.10
CA LEU A 264 0.73 -14.57 -13.45
C LEU A 264 0.75 -15.80 -14.38
N PRO A 265 0.63 -17.03 -13.85
CA PRO A 265 0.30 -18.19 -14.65
C PRO A 265 -1.00 -17.96 -15.41
N GLU A 266 -1.09 -18.48 -16.63
CA GLU A 266 -2.23 -18.25 -17.51
C GLU A 266 -3.54 -18.80 -16.89
N GLU A 267 -3.45 -19.98 -16.27
CA GLU A 267 -4.56 -20.63 -15.58
C GLU A 267 -5.12 -19.76 -14.43
N ASP A 268 -4.25 -19.17 -13.61
CA ASP A 268 -4.66 -18.31 -12.50
C ASP A 268 -5.24 -16.99 -13.00
N ALA A 269 -4.65 -16.42 -14.06
CA ALA A 269 -5.13 -15.20 -14.68
C ALA A 269 -6.53 -15.39 -15.29
N GLU A 270 -6.79 -16.54 -15.92
CA GLU A 270 -8.11 -16.91 -16.46
C GLU A 270 -9.11 -17.13 -15.32
N LEU A 271 -8.74 -17.86 -14.27
CA LEU A 271 -9.59 -18.08 -13.10
C LEU A 271 -10.00 -16.77 -12.43
N ILE A 272 -9.05 -15.86 -12.21
CA ILE A 272 -9.34 -14.52 -11.65
C ILE A 272 -10.32 -13.77 -12.55
N LYS A 273 -10.15 -13.82 -13.86
CA LYS A 273 -11.02 -13.18 -14.84
C LYS A 273 -12.43 -13.79 -14.85
N GLU A 274 -12.53 -15.10 -14.69
CA GLU A 274 -13.82 -15.78 -14.56
C GLU A 274 -14.56 -15.41 -13.28
N LEU A 275 -13.84 -15.38 -12.15
CA LEU A 275 -14.41 -14.97 -10.87
C LEU A 275 -14.86 -13.50 -10.88
N GLN A 276 -14.11 -12.63 -11.56
CA GLN A 276 -14.53 -11.24 -11.77
C GLN A 276 -15.81 -11.14 -12.62
N LYS A 277 -15.91 -11.93 -13.69
CA LYS A 277 -17.14 -12.01 -14.48
C LYS A 277 -18.30 -12.55 -13.65
N GLY A 278 -18.07 -13.59 -12.85
CA GLY A 278 -19.07 -14.15 -11.95
C GLY A 278 -19.55 -13.15 -10.90
N ALA A 279 -18.65 -12.30 -10.38
CA ALA A 279 -19.01 -11.26 -9.43
C ALA A 279 -19.87 -10.15 -10.06
N THR A 280 -19.60 -9.76 -11.31
CA THR A 280 -20.47 -8.80 -12.03
C THR A 280 -21.87 -9.39 -12.31
N MET A 281 -21.99 -10.72 -12.40
CA MET A 281 -23.30 -11.40 -12.57
C MET A 281 -24.11 -11.47 -11.27
N ARG A 282 -23.57 -11.10 -10.12
CA ARG A 282 -24.35 -10.97 -8.88
C ARG A 282 -25.35 -9.80 -8.94
N ASP A 283 -25.08 -8.79 -9.78
CA ASP A 283 -26.05 -7.77 -10.10
C ASP A 283 -27.07 -8.34 -11.11
N PRO A 284 -28.38 -8.46 -10.75
CA PRO A 284 -29.41 -9.01 -11.63
C PRO A 284 -29.53 -8.27 -12.97
N ARG A 285 -29.23 -6.97 -13.00
CA ARG A 285 -29.27 -6.16 -14.23
C ARG A 285 -28.14 -6.54 -15.18
N MET A 286 -26.95 -6.74 -14.65
CA MET A 286 -25.78 -7.16 -15.44
C MET A 286 -25.94 -8.61 -15.92
N ALA A 287 -26.44 -9.49 -15.07
CA ALA A 287 -26.76 -10.86 -15.44
C ALA A 287 -27.80 -10.94 -16.58
N ALA A 288 -28.87 -10.15 -16.50
CA ALA A 288 -29.89 -10.07 -17.55
C ALA A 288 -29.32 -9.51 -18.87
N ALA A 289 -28.47 -8.46 -18.81
CA ALA A 289 -27.82 -7.90 -19.98
C ALA A 289 -26.90 -8.92 -20.67
N GLN A 290 -26.14 -9.70 -19.89
CA GLN A 290 -25.25 -10.72 -20.43
C GLN A 290 -25.98 -11.91 -21.03
N LEU A 291 -27.09 -12.35 -20.40
CA LEU A 291 -28.00 -13.37 -20.97
C LEU A 291 -28.55 -12.91 -22.33
N THR A 292 -29.02 -11.66 -22.41
CA THR A 292 -29.50 -11.06 -23.65
C THR A 292 -28.43 -10.98 -24.72
N SER A 293 -27.18 -10.60 -24.35
CA SER A 293 -26.04 -10.58 -25.25
C SER A 293 -25.67 -11.98 -25.74
N ALA A 294 -25.61 -12.97 -24.84
CA ALA A 294 -25.29 -14.35 -25.19
C ALA A 294 -26.36 -14.95 -26.12
N GLN A 295 -27.65 -14.61 -25.91
CA GLN A 295 -28.74 -15.01 -26.78
C GLN A 295 -28.64 -14.37 -28.17
N ALA A 296 -28.32 -13.09 -28.24
CA ALA A 296 -28.09 -12.38 -29.49
C ALA A 296 -26.89 -12.95 -30.26
N ASP A 297 -25.80 -13.33 -29.56
CA ASP A 297 -24.62 -13.96 -30.16
C ASP A 297 -24.93 -15.39 -30.67
N ALA A 298 -25.70 -16.16 -29.90
CA ALA A 298 -26.18 -17.47 -30.33
C ALA A 298 -27.06 -17.37 -31.59
N MET A 299 -27.98 -16.39 -31.64
CA MET A 299 -28.78 -16.10 -32.81
C MET A 299 -27.93 -15.69 -34.03
N ARG A 300 -26.90 -14.82 -33.83
CA ARG A 300 -26.01 -14.45 -34.93
C ARG A 300 -25.19 -15.64 -35.45
N LYS A 301 -24.69 -16.49 -34.56
CA LYS A 301 -23.96 -17.71 -34.94
C LYS A 301 -24.87 -18.71 -35.63
N ALA A 302 -26.14 -18.87 -35.20
CA ALA A 302 -27.12 -19.69 -35.86
C ALA A 302 -27.50 -19.15 -37.24
N ALA A 303 -27.64 -17.84 -37.41
CA ALA A 303 -27.91 -17.20 -38.67
C ALA A 303 -26.75 -17.25 -39.67
N ALA A 304 -25.51 -17.37 -39.19
CA ALA A 304 -24.30 -17.48 -40.00
C ALA A 304 -24.04 -18.90 -40.55
N ASN A 305 -24.74 -19.92 -40.04
CA ASN A 305 -24.59 -21.29 -40.53
C ASN A 305 -25.58 -21.55 -41.71
N GLU A 306 -25.05 -21.97 -42.84
CA GLU A 306 -25.86 -22.28 -44.06
C GLU A 306 -26.97 -23.33 -43.85
N SER A 307 -26.88 -24.16 -42.80
CA SER A 307 -27.89 -25.13 -42.38
C SER A 307 -28.81 -24.64 -41.24
N GLY A 308 -28.62 -23.39 -40.78
CA GLY A 308 -29.14 -22.92 -39.49
C GLY A 308 -30.54 -22.29 -39.51
N ALA A 309 -31.09 -22.02 -40.68
CA ALA A 309 -32.42 -21.34 -40.76
C ALA A 309 -33.59 -22.14 -40.16
N ILE A 310 -33.55 -23.46 -40.23
CA ILE A 310 -34.61 -24.33 -39.69
C ILE A 310 -34.44 -24.56 -38.19
N THR A 311 -33.21 -24.70 -37.73
CA THR A 311 -32.90 -24.91 -36.30
C THR A 311 -33.06 -23.62 -35.49
N GLY A 312 -32.82 -22.45 -36.10
CA GLY A 312 -33.05 -21.13 -35.48
C GLY A 312 -34.53 -20.85 -35.21
N PHE A 313 -35.40 -21.27 -36.12
CA PHE A 313 -36.87 -21.09 -35.96
C PHE A 313 -37.46 -22.01 -34.89
N MET A 314 -36.93 -23.23 -34.75
CA MET A 314 -37.33 -24.16 -33.68
C MET A 314 -36.86 -23.70 -32.29
N GLY A 315 -35.68 -23.06 -32.22
CA GLY A 315 -35.16 -22.43 -31.00
C GLY A 315 -35.96 -21.20 -30.55
N MET A 316 -36.53 -20.45 -31.51
CA MET A 316 -37.34 -19.26 -31.21
C MET A 316 -38.72 -19.63 -30.64
N GLY A 317 -39.28 -20.80 -31.01
CA GLY A 317 -40.50 -21.31 -30.41
C GLY A 317 -40.34 -21.73 -28.94
N MET A 318 -39.19 -22.24 -28.55
CA MET A 318 -38.85 -22.54 -27.15
C MET A 318 -38.50 -21.26 -26.36
N ALA A 319 -37.91 -20.24 -26.99
CA ALA A 319 -37.57 -18.97 -26.35
C ALA A 319 -38.80 -18.11 -26.04
N GLY A 320 -39.92 -18.30 -26.77
CA GLY A 320 -41.20 -17.62 -26.49
C GLY A 320 -41.80 -17.99 -25.14
N GLY A 321 -41.53 -19.23 -24.64
CA GLY A 321 -41.91 -19.65 -23.28
C GLY A 321 -41.02 -19.06 -22.17
N MET A 322 -39.80 -18.63 -22.51
CA MET A 322 -38.85 -18.10 -21.56
C MET A 322 -38.90 -16.56 -21.43
N GLY A 323 -39.60 -15.88 -22.37
CA GLY A 323 -39.75 -14.40 -22.38
C GLY A 323 -40.47 -13.85 -21.15
N ASN A 324 -41.42 -14.59 -20.59
CA ASN A 324 -42.14 -14.19 -19.38
C ASN A 324 -41.25 -14.25 -18.11
N ASN A 325 -40.24 -15.14 -18.09
CA ASN A 325 -39.27 -15.20 -16.96
C ASN A 325 -38.23 -14.12 -17.02
N ILE A 326 -37.85 -13.62 -18.20
CA ILE A 326 -36.86 -12.55 -18.35
C ILE A 326 -37.47 -11.22 -17.91
N GLN A 327 -38.74 -10.98 -18.17
CA GLN A 327 -39.45 -9.76 -17.75
C GLN A 327 -39.57 -9.67 -16.22
N SER A 328 -39.72 -10.81 -15.53
CA SER A 328 -39.70 -10.86 -14.06
C SER A 328 -38.28 -10.60 -13.47
N LEU A 329 -37.23 -11.01 -14.19
CA LEU A 329 -35.86 -10.75 -13.79
C LEU A 329 -35.49 -9.25 -13.90
N PHE A 330 -35.97 -8.56 -14.94
CA PHE A 330 -35.80 -7.12 -15.09
C PHE A 330 -36.56 -6.31 -14.04
N GLN A 331 -37.72 -6.82 -13.59
CA GLN A 331 -38.47 -6.19 -12.50
C GLN A 331 -37.86 -6.41 -11.11
N MET A 332 -37.08 -7.49 -10.91
CA MET A 332 -36.33 -7.71 -9.65
C MET A 332 -35.09 -6.80 -9.52
N GLY A 333 -34.54 -6.26 -10.61
CA GLY A 333 -33.35 -5.40 -10.59
C GLY A 333 -33.63 -3.92 -10.27
N GLY A 334 -34.86 -3.54 -9.99
CA GLY A 334 -35.26 -2.14 -9.74
C GLY A 334 -35.34 -1.72 -8.26
N GLN A 335 -35.07 -2.61 -7.33
CA GLN A 335 -35.05 -2.27 -5.91
C GLN A 335 -33.63 -2.33 -5.38
N GLU A 336 -33.13 -1.20 -4.89
CA GLU A 336 -32.05 -1.19 -3.91
C GLU A 336 -32.39 -2.18 -2.79
N PRO A 337 -31.42 -2.88 -2.19
CA PRO A 337 -31.70 -3.74 -1.06
C PRO A 337 -32.11 -2.86 0.13
N THR A 338 -33.36 -2.46 0.15
CA THR A 338 -34.01 -2.18 1.41
C THR A 338 -34.16 -3.51 2.13
N PRO A 339 -33.83 -3.62 3.41
CA PRO A 339 -33.98 -4.85 4.17
C PRO A 339 -35.39 -5.37 3.97
N THR A 340 -35.50 -6.60 3.51
CA THR A 340 -36.75 -7.32 3.29
C THR A 340 -37.60 -7.25 4.55
N ALA A 341 -38.58 -6.37 4.54
CA ALA A 341 -39.69 -6.50 5.45
C ALA A 341 -40.42 -7.83 5.08
N PRO A 342 -40.76 -8.66 6.07
CA PRO A 342 -41.53 -9.86 5.84
C PRO A 342 -42.81 -9.47 5.10
N ALA A 343 -43.18 -10.24 4.08
CA ALA A 343 -44.40 -10.06 3.34
C ALA A 343 -45.57 -9.89 4.32
N PRO A 344 -46.40 -8.84 4.19
CA PRO A 344 -47.57 -8.71 5.03
C PRO A 344 -48.52 -9.85 4.68
N SER A 345 -48.65 -10.81 5.58
CA SER A 345 -49.70 -11.80 5.55
C SER A 345 -51.04 -11.09 5.70
N GLY A 346 -51.84 -11.11 4.66
CA GLY A 346 -53.27 -11.02 4.78
C GLY A 346 -53.89 -9.67 5.05
N ASN A 347 -54.07 -8.87 3.99
CA ASN A 347 -55.24 -8.00 3.86
C ASN A 347 -55.55 -7.82 2.38
N THR A 348 -55.98 -8.89 1.75
CA THR A 348 -56.66 -8.83 0.44
C THR A 348 -58.03 -8.17 0.61
N TRP A 349 -58.41 -7.32 -0.34
CA TRP A 349 -59.72 -6.71 -0.37
C TRP A 349 -60.36 -6.95 -1.77
N ASN A 350 -61.65 -7.14 -1.79
CA ASN A 350 -62.39 -7.32 -3.02
C ASN A 350 -62.96 -6.00 -3.50
N CYS A 351 -62.68 -5.66 -4.76
CA CYS A 351 -63.27 -4.49 -5.41
C CYS A 351 -64.71 -4.84 -5.87
N ASP A 352 -65.53 -3.82 -5.99
CA ASP A 352 -66.93 -3.97 -6.53
C ASP A 352 -66.93 -4.56 -7.96
N CYS A 353 -65.82 -4.50 -8.68
CA CYS A 353 -65.66 -5.17 -9.98
C CYS A 353 -65.34 -6.67 -9.90
N GLY A 354 -65.30 -7.26 -8.69
CA GLY A 354 -65.03 -8.67 -8.45
C GLY A 354 -63.53 -9.07 -8.39
N THR A 355 -62.62 -8.11 -8.51
CA THR A 355 -61.17 -8.40 -8.47
C THR A 355 -60.61 -8.34 -7.06
N GLU A 356 -59.89 -9.37 -6.65
CA GLU A 356 -59.15 -9.41 -5.39
C GLU A 356 -57.86 -8.60 -5.49
N ASN A 357 -57.60 -7.73 -4.54
CA ASN A 357 -56.48 -6.78 -4.54
C ASN A 357 -55.76 -6.75 -3.23
N THR A 358 -54.43 -6.53 -3.27
CA THR A 358 -53.56 -6.36 -2.11
C THR A 358 -53.10 -4.91 -1.91
N GLY A 359 -53.26 -4.06 -2.92
CA GLY A 359 -52.81 -2.63 -2.92
C GLY A 359 -53.91 -1.64 -2.55
N ASN A 360 -53.62 -0.35 -2.65
CA ASN A 360 -54.54 0.74 -2.33
C ASN A 360 -55.52 1.07 -3.48
N PHE A 361 -55.31 0.50 -4.68
CA PHE A 361 -56.18 0.66 -5.85
C PHE A 361 -56.44 -0.68 -6.50
N CYS A 362 -57.59 -0.84 -7.09
CA CYS A 362 -57.95 -2.02 -7.84
C CYS A 362 -57.09 -2.12 -9.10
N MET A 363 -56.43 -3.26 -9.30
CA MET A 363 -55.56 -3.50 -10.46
C MET A 363 -56.33 -3.63 -11.78
N ASN A 364 -57.65 -3.90 -11.73
CA ASN A 364 -58.47 -4.05 -12.92
C ASN A 364 -59.21 -2.76 -13.32
N CYS A 365 -59.81 -2.02 -12.38
CA CYS A 365 -60.62 -0.85 -12.69
C CYS A 365 -60.09 0.47 -12.14
N GLY A 366 -58.95 0.46 -11.40
CA GLY A 366 -58.35 1.66 -10.84
C GLY A 366 -59.08 2.25 -9.63
N SER A 367 -60.18 1.65 -9.15
CA SER A 367 -60.95 2.14 -7.99
C SER A 367 -60.09 2.06 -6.70
N PRO A 368 -60.13 3.06 -5.83
CA PRO A 368 -59.40 3.02 -4.57
C PRO A 368 -60.03 2.01 -3.60
N LYS A 369 -59.18 1.46 -2.70
CA LYS A 369 -59.61 0.56 -1.63
C LYS A 369 -60.70 1.21 -0.78
N PRO A 370 -61.81 0.53 -0.48
CA PRO A 370 -62.83 1.07 0.43
C PRO A 370 -62.23 1.41 1.79
N GLN A 371 -62.41 2.67 2.22
CA GLN A 371 -61.96 3.10 3.56
C GLN A 371 -63.02 2.71 4.58
N THR A 372 -62.60 2.04 5.66
CA THR A 372 -63.48 1.74 6.80
C THR A 372 -63.87 3.01 7.54
N ASP A 373 -65.19 3.18 7.74
CA ASP A 373 -65.73 4.30 8.49
C ASP A 373 -65.30 4.23 9.97
N TRP A 374 -64.96 5.38 10.55
CA TRP A 374 -64.60 5.47 11.98
C TRP A 374 -65.55 6.48 12.65
N THR A 375 -65.89 6.19 13.90
CA THR A 375 -66.78 7.06 14.67
C THR A 375 -65.98 7.96 15.61
N CYS A 376 -66.18 9.26 15.48
CA CYS A 376 -65.50 10.23 16.33
C CYS A 376 -66.14 10.27 17.72
N SER A 377 -65.40 10.72 18.74
CA SER A 377 -65.90 10.95 20.10
C SER A 377 -67.09 11.89 20.18
N CYS A 378 -67.38 12.69 19.10
CA CYS A 378 -68.58 13.51 18.98
C CYS A 378 -69.78 12.81 18.35
N GLY A 379 -69.68 11.51 18.06
CA GLY A 379 -70.75 10.71 17.48
C GLY A 379 -70.82 10.72 15.94
N ALA A 380 -70.00 11.52 15.25
CA ALA A 380 -70.02 11.60 13.78
C ALA A 380 -69.23 10.46 13.16
N VAL A 381 -69.79 9.79 12.16
CA VAL A 381 -69.14 8.76 11.33
C VAL A 381 -68.35 9.46 10.21
N ASN A 382 -67.07 9.09 10.06
CA ASN A 382 -66.13 9.73 9.16
C ASN A 382 -65.35 8.74 8.32
N LYS A 383 -65.00 9.09 7.07
CA LYS A 383 -64.16 8.30 6.15
C LYS A 383 -62.75 8.84 6.02
N GLY A 384 -62.50 10.10 6.43
CA GLY A 384 -61.24 10.80 6.29
C GLY A 384 -60.33 10.74 7.51
N LYS A 385 -59.20 11.41 7.43
CA LYS A 385 -58.21 11.54 8.52
C LYS A 385 -58.70 12.46 9.68
N PHE A 386 -59.71 13.28 9.46
CA PHE A 386 -60.28 14.22 10.43
C PHE A 386 -61.79 14.08 10.50
N CYS A 387 -62.34 14.38 11.66
CA CYS A 387 -63.81 14.41 11.83
C CYS A 387 -64.38 15.63 11.11
N THR A 388 -65.38 15.41 10.25
CA THR A 388 -66.05 16.47 9.49
C THR A 388 -66.94 17.40 10.34
N ASN A 389 -67.29 16.95 11.57
CA ASN A 389 -68.16 17.73 12.47
C ASN A 389 -67.36 18.57 13.47
N CYS A 390 -66.25 18.00 14.06
CA CYS A 390 -65.50 18.69 15.16
C CYS A 390 -64.02 18.91 14.82
N GLY A 391 -63.52 18.51 13.65
CA GLY A 391 -62.13 18.72 13.25
C GLY A 391 -61.12 17.86 13.93
N LYS A 392 -61.44 16.99 14.89
CA LYS A 392 -60.51 16.09 15.56
C LYS A 392 -59.92 15.06 14.65
N PRO A 393 -58.64 14.72 14.74
CA PRO A 393 -58.03 13.66 13.96
C PRO A 393 -58.58 12.28 14.34
N LYS A 394 -58.52 11.33 13.38
CA LYS A 394 -58.83 9.92 13.62
C LYS A 394 -57.94 9.40 14.77
N PRO A 395 -58.50 8.70 15.79
CA PRO A 395 -57.67 8.07 16.82
C PRO A 395 -56.65 7.16 16.19
N ALA A 396 -55.37 7.34 16.56
CA ALA A 396 -54.32 6.41 16.15
C ALA A 396 -54.61 5.03 16.83
N THR A 397 -54.54 3.97 16.05
CA THR A 397 -54.60 2.60 16.58
C THR A 397 -53.40 2.47 17.54
N GLU A 398 -53.64 2.10 18.78
CA GLU A 398 -52.57 1.98 19.79
C GLU A 398 -51.63 0.86 19.38
N ALA A 399 -50.35 1.17 19.25
CA ALA A 399 -49.34 0.16 18.96
C ALA A 399 -49.05 -0.65 20.20
N HIS A 400 -49.19 -1.96 20.13
CA HIS A 400 -48.72 -2.91 21.11
C HIS A 400 -47.37 -3.49 20.69
N TYR A 401 -46.53 -3.81 21.68
CA TYR A 401 -45.20 -4.36 21.39
C TYR A 401 -45.08 -5.79 21.95
N ARG A 402 -44.43 -6.65 21.14
CA ARG A 402 -44.07 -8.02 21.50
C ARG A 402 -42.70 -8.34 20.93
N CYS A 403 -41.79 -8.87 21.73
CA CYS A 403 -40.45 -9.21 21.27
C CYS A 403 -40.50 -10.19 20.13
N SER A 404 -39.96 -9.82 18.98
CA SER A 404 -39.95 -10.63 17.74
C SER A 404 -39.07 -11.87 17.86
N ASN A 405 -38.06 -11.84 18.77
CA ASN A 405 -37.12 -12.94 18.94
C ASN A 405 -37.62 -14.05 19.88
N CYS A 406 -38.26 -13.70 21.01
CA CYS A 406 -38.67 -14.69 22.00
C CYS A 406 -40.17 -14.67 22.34
N GLY A 407 -40.96 -13.73 21.79
CA GLY A 407 -42.37 -13.62 22.01
C GLY A 407 -42.80 -13.01 23.37
N TRP A 408 -41.84 -12.47 24.14
CA TRP A 408 -42.15 -11.82 25.40
C TRP A 408 -42.93 -10.50 25.19
N GLU A 409 -43.97 -10.28 26.00
CA GLU A 409 -44.79 -9.06 25.96
C GLU A 409 -44.52 -8.22 27.22
N PRO A 410 -44.29 -6.90 27.07
CA PRO A 410 -44.17 -6.00 28.22
C PRO A 410 -45.52 -5.79 28.94
N GLU A 411 -45.52 -5.63 30.26
CA GLU A 411 -46.72 -5.34 31.05
C GLU A 411 -47.39 -4.04 30.61
N ASP A 412 -46.59 -3.02 30.23
CA ASP A 412 -47.07 -1.83 29.52
C ASP A 412 -46.69 -1.95 28.04
N SER A 413 -47.59 -2.50 27.26
CA SER A 413 -47.40 -2.72 25.82
C SER A 413 -47.28 -1.43 24.99
N LYS A 414 -47.47 -0.25 25.57
CA LYS A 414 -47.31 1.05 24.94
C LYS A 414 -45.90 1.63 25.11
N ASN A 415 -45.19 1.25 26.17
CA ASN A 415 -43.84 1.71 26.51
C ASN A 415 -42.92 0.53 26.79
N PRO A 416 -42.44 -0.17 25.74
CA PRO A 416 -41.54 -1.30 25.92
C PRO A 416 -40.19 -0.81 26.51
N PRO A 417 -39.51 -1.64 27.33
CA PRO A 417 -38.13 -1.36 27.72
C PRO A 417 -37.22 -1.34 26.53
N LYS A 418 -36.04 -0.70 26.66
CA LYS A 418 -35.08 -0.62 25.52
C LYS A 418 -34.59 -1.98 25.01
N PHE A 419 -34.59 -2.98 25.91
CA PHE A 419 -34.17 -4.35 25.60
C PHE A 419 -35.14 -5.33 26.23
N CYS A 420 -35.42 -6.45 25.57
CA CYS A 420 -36.21 -7.53 26.12
C CYS A 420 -35.52 -8.14 27.34
N PRO A 421 -36.17 -8.18 28.54
CA PRO A 421 -35.55 -8.72 29.73
C PRO A 421 -35.36 -10.23 29.69
N GLN A 422 -35.98 -10.93 28.76
CA GLN A 422 -35.87 -12.37 28.62
C GLN A 422 -34.77 -12.83 27.67
N CYS A 423 -34.51 -12.11 26.56
CA CYS A 423 -33.53 -12.53 25.56
C CYS A 423 -32.51 -11.46 25.22
N GLY A 424 -32.62 -10.23 25.72
CA GLY A 424 -31.69 -9.13 25.48
C GLY A 424 -31.87 -8.42 24.12
N ASP A 425 -32.84 -8.79 23.31
CA ASP A 425 -33.11 -8.19 22.02
C ASP A 425 -33.61 -6.74 22.18
N PRO A 426 -33.07 -5.76 21.39
CA PRO A 426 -33.54 -4.38 21.44
C PRO A 426 -34.91 -4.21 20.79
N PHE A 427 -35.86 -3.58 21.49
CA PHE A 427 -37.17 -3.28 20.93
C PHE A 427 -37.08 -2.24 19.81
N ASN A 428 -37.66 -2.59 18.64
CA ASN A 428 -37.68 -1.79 17.43
C ASN A 428 -39.05 -1.87 16.72
N ASP A 429 -39.15 -1.32 15.51
CA ASP A 429 -40.39 -1.32 14.75
C ASP A 429 -40.89 -2.72 14.33
N ASN A 430 -40.02 -3.76 14.34
CA ASN A 430 -40.41 -5.14 14.06
C ASN A 430 -41.16 -5.80 15.22
N ASP A 431 -41.12 -5.23 16.40
CA ASP A 431 -41.77 -5.71 17.62
C ASP A 431 -43.16 -5.11 17.82
N LYS A 432 -43.60 -4.21 16.90
CA LYS A 432 -44.94 -3.62 16.93
C LYS A 432 -45.99 -4.61 16.38
N ILE A 433 -46.98 -4.89 17.19
CA ILE A 433 -48.19 -5.60 16.80
C ILE A 433 -49.31 -4.57 16.64
N SER A 434 -49.92 -4.49 15.47
CA SER A 434 -51.07 -3.64 15.17
C SER A 434 -52.38 -4.29 15.53
#